data_f27f8be6d2399d38b36533bfcd7bc700
#
_entry.id   f27f8be6d2399d38b36533bfcd7bc700
#
_cell.length_a   1.000
_cell.length_b   1.000
_cell.length_c   1.000
_cell.angle_alpha   90.00
_cell.angle_beta   90.00
_cell.angle_gamma   90.00
#
_symmetry.space_group_name_H-M   'P 1'
#
loop_
_entity.id
_entity.type
_entity.pdbx_description
1 polymer ?
#
loop_
_entity_poly.entity_id
_entity_poly.type
_entity_poly.pdbx_seq_one_letter_code
_entity_poly.pdbx_strand_id
1 'polypeptide(L)'
;MLAPVNHILPLTTIERERALPVAGNVIVKLNQNVSPTDVIANATWSREHVLIDVARILGISPNAADRLIHVKVDERVNEGSEIAASKGIISRTVRAPREGRVVAAGGGQVLMETGDASIQLRAGIPGTVVEIIPNRGAVIRTVGALIQGTWGNGRIDTGVLLNFTEKPDDVLIASRLDVSLRGSVILAGLLKDAETLRVAAELPVRGLILSSISPGLLSAAQQMRFPIVAIDGFGQTPMNSAAYKLLTSNAKRDVTINAEAFNRYTGARPEVIIPLPVSQQPPAPNDVEALEVGQTVRLRRAPHAGAIGTLTKLRPGLSSLPSGLRAPAADVKLESGEQILVPLVNLEIVG
;
A
#
# COMPACT_ATOMS: atom_id res chain seq x y z
N MET A 1 -15.90 5.80 23.21
CA MET A 1 -15.86 5.02 21.94
C MET A 1 -14.42 5.01 21.48
N LEU A 2 -13.91 3.84 21.09
CA LEU A 2 -12.58 3.75 20.52
C LEU A 2 -12.59 4.25 19.06
N ALA A 3 -11.55 5.02 18.71
CA ALA A 3 -11.34 5.53 17.36
C ALA A 3 -9.94 5.15 16.87
N PRO A 4 -9.76 4.93 15.55
CA PRO A 4 -8.43 4.70 14.99
C PRO A 4 -7.60 5.98 15.10
N VAL A 5 -6.30 5.80 15.33
CA VAL A 5 -5.33 6.91 15.37
C VAL A 5 -4.60 6.97 14.04
N ASN A 6 -4.45 8.15 13.49
CA ASN A 6 -3.58 8.46 12.38
C ASN A 6 -2.34 9.18 12.92
N HIS A 7 -1.21 8.50 12.87
CA HIS A 7 -0.01 8.99 13.54
C HIS A 7 0.70 10.07 12.73
N ILE A 8 0.91 11.24 13.37
CA ILE A 8 1.77 12.32 12.89
C ILE A 8 2.65 12.72 14.08
N LEU A 9 3.68 11.93 14.32
CA LEU A 9 4.49 11.97 15.54
C LEU A 9 5.91 12.45 15.23
N PRO A 10 6.41 13.48 15.90
CA PRO A 10 7.76 13.99 15.67
C PRO A 10 8.85 13.03 16.15
N LEU A 11 8.53 12.16 17.12
CA LEU A 11 9.45 11.17 17.65
C LEU A 11 8.68 10.04 18.33
N THR A 12 8.88 8.81 17.87
CA THR A 12 8.26 7.62 18.46
C THR A 12 9.07 6.36 18.14
N THR A 13 8.83 5.27 18.90
CA THR A 13 9.26 3.93 18.53
C THR A 13 8.26 3.37 17.51
N ILE A 14 8.79 2.91 16.40
CA ILE A 14 8.02 2.34 15.28
C ILE A 14 8.36 0.87 15.19
N GLU A 15 7.40 0.00 15.45
CA GLU A 15 7.52 -1.44 15.25
C GLU A 15 6.56 -1.88 14.14
N ARG A 16 7.07 -2.69 13.22
CA ARG A 16 6.25 -3.21 12.13
C ARG A 16 6.47 -4.71 11.97
N GLU A 17 5.39 -5.44 12.12
CA GLU A 17 5.33 -6.82 11.72
C GLU A 17 5.33 -6.91 10.20
N ARG A 18 6.29 -7.66 9.66
CA ARG A 18 6.40 -7.96 8.24
C ARG A 18 6.27 -9.45 8.06
N ALA A 19 5.16 -9.89 7.48
CA ALA A 19 4.84 -11.31 7.35
C ALA A 19 4.38 -11.68 5.94
N LEU A 20 4.90 -12.80 5.43
CA LEU A 20 4.43 -13.43 4.20
C LEU A 20 2.98 -13.93 4.37
N PRO A 21 2.14 -13.86 3.34
CA PRO A 21 0.77 -14.39 3.37
C PRO A 21 0.73 -15.92 3.44
N VAL A 22 1.81 -16.60 3.05
CA VAL A 22 1.99 -18.06 3.10
C VAL A 22 3.30 -18.40 3.79
N ALA A 23 3.47 -19.63 4.20
CA ALA A 23 4.75 -20.09 4.75
C ALA A 23 5.87 -19.97 3.71
N GLY A 24 7.03 -19.51 4.14
CA GLY A 24 8.20 -19.28 3.30
C GLY A 24 9.50 -19.39 4.09
N ASN A 25 10.57 -18.84 3.50
CA ASN A 25 11.89 -18.82 4.08
C ASN A 25 12.24 -17.42 4.62
N VAL A 26 12.55 -17.32 5.91
CA VAL A 26 13.03 -16.08 6.53
C VAL A 26 14.54 -16.01 6.39
N ILE A 27 15.04 -14.88 5.85
CA ILE A 27 16.44 -14.71 5.47
C ILE A 27 17.24 -13.97 6.55
N VAL A 28 16.56 -13.11 7.31
CA VAL A 28 17.17 -12.26 8.34
C VAL A 28 17.32 -12.96 9.69
N LYS A 29 18.18 -12.39 10.53
CA LYS A 29 18.45 -12.89 11.89
C LYS A 29 18.04 -11.87 12.95
N LEU A 30 17.80 -12.34 14.16
CA LEU A 30 17.56 -11.48 15.33
C LEU A 30 18.73 -10.52 15.53
N ASN A 31 18.42 -9.24 15.86
CA ASN A 31 19.37 -8.13 16.02
C ASN A 31 20.12 -7.71 14.74
N GLN A 32 19.71 -8.20 13.57
CA GLN A 32 20.23 -7.73 12.28
C GLN A 32 19.66 -6.35 11.95
N ASN A 33 20.53 -5.41 11.52
CA ASN A 33 20.07 -4.16 10.93
C ASN A 33 19.67 -4.38 9.48
N VAL A 34 18.56 -3.76 9.08
CA VAL A 34 18.00 -3.87 7.73
C VAL A 34 17.67 -2.49 7.17
N SER A 35 17.80 -2.37 5.86
CA SER A 35 17.33 -1.23 5.08
C SER A 35 15.90 -1.48 4.58
N PRO A 36 15.12 -0.44 4.28
CA PRO A 36 13.71 -0.60 3.87
C PRO A 36 13.48 -1.51 2.68
N THR A 37 14.44 -1.53 1.76
CA THR A 37 14.38 -2.32 0.51
C THR A 37 14.94 -3.74 0.63
N ASP A 38 15.56 -4.08 1.75
CA ASP A 38 16.14 -5.41 1.98
C ASP A 38 15.05 -6.48 1.98
N VAL A 39 15.32 -7.60 1.32
CA VAL A 39 14.44 -8.77 1.35
C VAL A 39 14.67 -9.50 2.66
N ILE A 40 13.63 -9.64 3.49
CA ILE A 40 13.70 -10.28 4.80
C ILE A 40 13.14 -11.70 4.80
N ALA A 41 12.25 -12.00 3.85
CA ALA A 41 11.71 -13.34 3.65
C ALA A 41 11.26 -13.52 2.21
N ASN A 42 11.17 -14.77 1.76
CA ASN A 42 10.59 -15.11 0.47
C ASN A 42 9.72 -16.36 0.56
N ALA A 43 8.75 -16.45 -0.35
CA ALA A 43 7.96 -17.66 -0.55
C ALA A 43 7.72 -17.86 -2.03
N THR A 44 7.62 -19.12 -2.40
CA THR A 44 7.25 -19.53 -3.76
C THR A 44 5.99 -20.37 -3.65
N TRP A 45 4.97 -20.05 -4.45
CA TRP A 45 3.77 -20.88 -4.54
C TRP A 45 3.22 -20.83 -5.96
N SER A 46 2.56 -21.88 -6.35
CA SER A 46 1.83 -21.90 -7.61
C SER A 46 0.51 -21.14 -7.48
N ARG A 47 0.27 -20.20 -8.35
CA ARG A 47 -0.94 -19.35 -8.31
C ARG A 47 -1.85 -19.50 -9.50
N GLU A 48 -1.31 -19.82 -10.66
CA GLU A 48 -2.08 -19.85 -11.89
C GLU A 48 -2.38 -21.28 -12.28
N HIS A 49 -3.66 -21.54 -12.51
CA HIS A 49 -4.12 -22.76 -13.13
C HIS A 49 -4.78 -22.39 -14.46
N VAL A 50 -4.37 -23.07 -15.52
CA VAL A 50 -4.96 -22.92 -16.84
C VAL A 50 -5.75 -24.18 -17.14
N LEU A 51 -7.05 -24.02 -17.38
CA LEU A 51 -7.91 -25.08 -17.86
C LEU A 51 -7.94 -25.07 -19.38
N ILE A 52 -7.52 -26.16 -20.00
CA ILE A 52 -7.49 -26.34 -21.44
C ILE A 52 -8.64 -27.27 -21.80
N ASP A 53 -9.66 -26.76 -22.46
CA ASP A 53 -10.81 -27.54 -22.93
C ASP A 53 -10.50 -28.14 -24.29
N VAL A 54 -9.88 -29.32 -24.23
CA VAL A 54 -9.46 -30.08 -25.43
C VAL A 54 -10.66 -30.49 -26.28
N ALA A 55 -11.76 -30.93 -25.65
CA ALA A 55 -12.96 -31.33 -26.34
C ALA A 55 -13.55 -30.21 -27.19
N ARG A 56 -13.62 -29.01 -26.59
CA ARG A 56 -14.11 -27.79 -27.24
C ARG A 56 -13.21 -27.34 -28.38
N ILE A 57 -11.88 -27.34 -28.16
CA ILE A 57 -10.91 -26.89 -29.16
C ILE A 57 -10.92 -27.83 -30.39
N LEU A 58 -11.02 -29.14 -30.16
CA LEU A 58 -11.06 -30.12 -31.24
C LEU A 58 -12.44 -30.26 -31.85
N GLY A 59 -13.52 -29.81 -31.14
CA GLY A 59 -14.90 -29.93 -31.61
C GLY A 59 -15.45 -31.38 -31.54
N ILE A 60 -15.04 -32.15 -30.50
CA ILE A 60 -15.40 -33.56 -30.30
C ILE A 60 -15.99 -33.79 -28.92
N SER A 61 -16.56 -34.96 -28.68
CA SER A 61 -17.08 -35.31 -27.35
C SER A 61 -15.96 -35.46 -26.31
N PRO A 62 -16.24 -35.19 -25.01
CA PRO A 62 -15.23 -35.34 -23.95
C PRO A 62 -14.53 -36.70 -23.93
N ASN A 63 -15.30 -37.81 -24.05
CA ASN A 63 -14.74 -39.16 -24.08
C ASN A 63 -13.84 -39.44 -25.32
N ALA A 64 -14.11 -38.78 -26.45
CA ALA A 64 -13.24 -38.86 -27.62
C ALA A 64 -11.97 -38.04 -27.43
N ALA A 65 -12.07 -36.87 -26.77
CA ALA A 65 -10.93 -36.03 -26.47
C ALA A 65 -9.97 -36.70 -25.48
N ASP A 66 -10.47 -37.41 -24.47
CA ASP A 66 -9.64 -38.11 -23.48
C ASP A 66 -8.69 -39.14 -24.15
N ARG A 67 -9.11 -39.76 -25.24
CA ARG A 67 -8.28 -40.70 -25.99
C ARG A 67 -7.16 -40.04 -26.80
N LEU A 68 -7.26 -38.73 -27.00
CA LEU A 68 -6.31 -37.93 -27.76
C LEU A 68 -5.36 -37.13 -26.88
N ILE A 69 -5.69 -37.00 -25.57
CA ILE A 69 -4.82 -36.40 -24.58
C ILE A 69 -3.69 -37.38 -24.27
N HIS A 70 -2.45 -36.97 -24.49
CA HIS A 70 -1.28 -37.82 -24.26
C HIS A 70 -0.38 -37.37 -23.12
N VAL A 71 -0.66 -36.20 -22.54
CA VAL A 71 0.01 -35.73 -21.33
C VAL A 71 -0.54 -36.41 -20.08
N LYS A 72 0.32 -36.65 -19.10
CA LYS A 72 -0.02 -37.34 -17.85
C LYS A 72 -0.05 -36.36 -16.69
N VAL A 73 -0.79 -36.72 -15.65
CA VAL A 73 -0.75 -36.00 -14.37
C VAL A 73 0.68 -36.00 -13.83
N ASP A 74 1.12 -34.89 -13.27
CA ASP A 74 2.48 -34.56 -12.79
C ASP A 74 3.53 -34.35 -13.89
N GLU A 75 3.19 -34.48 -15.17
CA GLU A 75 4.09 -34.19 -16.28
C GLU A 75 4.35 -32.68 -16.41
N ARG A 76 5.62 -32.31 -16.60
CA ARG A 76 6.00 -30.94 -16.97
C ARG A 76 5.96 -30.79 -18.48
N VAL A 77 5.27 -29.75 -18.93
CA VAL A 77 5.13 -29.40 -20.35
C VAL A 77 5.64 -27.98 -20.58
N ASN A 78 6.37 -27.78 -21.65
CA ASN A 78 6.84 -26.45 -22.04
C ASN A 78 5.75 -25.70 -22.81
N GLU A 79 5.85 -24.39 -22.89
CA GLU A 79 4.99 -23.58 -23.76
C GLU A 79 5.06 -24.09 -25.20
N GLY A 80 3.90 -24.19 -25.86
CA GLY A 80 3.79 -24.73 -27.23
C GLY A 80 3.86 -26.25 -27.37
N SER A 81 4.16 -27.00 -26.28
CA SER A 81 4.14 -28.46 -26.30
C SER A 81 2.76 -28.98 -26.65
N GLU A 82 2.73 -30.08 -27.41
CA GLU A 82 1.49 -30.76 -27.80
C GLU A 82 0.86 -31.46 -26.60
N ILE A 83 -0.41 -31.17 -26.34
CA ILE A 83 -1.22 -31.78 -25.25
C ILE A 83 -2.12 -32.87 -25.84
N ALA A 84 -2.71 -32.58 -26.99
CA ALA A 84 -3.58 -33.49 -27.70
C ALA A 84 -3.55 -33.21 -29.21
N ALA A 85 -3.73 -34.25 -30.03
CA ALA A 85 -3.83 -34.10 -31.47
C ALA A 85 -4.91 -35.01 -32.05
N SER A 86 -5.71 -34.48 -32.96
CA SER A 86 -6.67 -35.28 -33.73
C SER A 86 -5.97 -35.91 -34.95
N LYS A 87 -6.29 -37.19 -35.21
CA LYS A 87 -5.85 -37.88 -36.42
C LYS A 87 -6.97 -37.80 -37.44
N GLY A 88 -6.76 -37.10 -38.56
CA GLY A 88 -7.74 -36.98 -39.64
C GLY A 88 -7.20 -36.18 -40.82
N ILE A 89 -8.04 -35.97 -41.86
CA ILE A 89 -7.67 -35.22 -43.08
C ILE A 89 -7.23 -33.78 -42.73
N ILE A 90 -7.81 -33.23 -41.68
CA ILE A 90 -7.39 -31.95 -41.10
C ILE A 90 -6.95 -32.26 -39.66
N SER A 91 -5.64 -32.33 -39.43
CA SER A 91 -5.10 -32.50 -38.09
C SER A 91 -5.22 -31.19 -37.30
N ARG A 92 -5.86 -31.26 -36.11
CA ARG A 92 -5.90 -30.17 -35.14
C ARG A 92 -5.07 -30.56 -33.94
N THR A 93 -4.22 -29.65 -33.49
CA THR A 93 -3.35 -29.85 -32.33
C THR A 93 -3.71 -28.84 -31.23
N VAL A 94 -3.85 -29.33 -30.02
CA VAL A 94 -3.98 -28.53 -28.83
C VAL A 94 -2.61 -28.42 -28.17
N ARG A 95 -2.16 -27.20 -27.92
CA ARG A 95 -0.84 -26.92 -27.37
C ARG A 95 -0.95 -26.23 -26.01
N ALA A 96 0.07 -26.45 -25.18
CA ALA A 96 0.22 -25.75 -23.90
C ALA A 96 0.39 -24.24 -24.14
N PRO A 97 -0.45 -23.36 -23.52
CA PRO A 97 -0.34 -21.93 -23.70
C PRO A 97 0.84 -21.31 -22.94
N ARG A 98 1.37 -22.01 -21.96
CA ARG A 98 2.55 -21.68 -21.16
C ARG A 98 3.22 -22.95 -20.66
N GLU A 99 4.45 -22.83 -20.18
CA GLU A 99 5.08 -23.91 -19.44
C GLU A 99 4.35 -24.17 -18.11
N GLY A 100 4.34 -25.42 -17.66
CA GLY A 100 3.69 -25.77 -16.41
C GLY A 100 3.69 -27.27 -16.14
N ARG A 101 2.98 -27.66 -15.08
CA ARG A 101 2.78 -29.05 -14.66
C ARG A 101 1.32 -29.43 -14.84
N VAL A 102 1.05 -30.58 -15.38
CA VAL A 102 -0.30 -31.13 -15.50
C VAL A 102 -0.79 -31.58 -14.12
N VAL A 103 -1.89 -30.99 -13.62
CA VAL A 103 -2.48 -31.31 -12.31
C VAL A 103 -3.60 -32.33 -12.45
N ALA A 104 -4.38 -32.24 -13.53
CA ALA A 104 -5.45 -33.18 -13.83
C ALA A 104 -5.65 -33.28 -15.34
N ALA A 105 -6.01 -34.46 -15.82
CA ALA A 105 -6.41 -34.70 -17.19
C ALA A 105 -7.57 -35.68 -17.21
N GLY A 106 -8.66 -35.33 -17.91
CA GLY A 106 -9.87 -36.13 -18.01
C GLY A 106 -11.12 -35.32 -18.32
N GLY A 107 -12.20 -35.95 -18.71
CA GLY A 107 -13.43 -35.30 -19.10
C GLY A 107 -13.31 -34.36 -20.31
N GLY A 108 -12.35 -34.61 -21.18
CA GLY A 108 -12.04 -33.79 -22.35
C GLY A 108 -11.24 -32.52 -22.02
N GLN A 109 -10.67 -32.41 -20.83
CA GLN A 109 -9.99 -31.23 -20.32
C GLN A 109 -8.63 -31.59 -19.72
N VAL A 110 -7.72 -30.61 -19.70
CA VAL A 110 -6.43 -30.67 -19.01
C VAL A 110 -6.28 -29.45 -18.14
N LEU A 111 -6.06 -29.65 -16.83
CA LEU A 111 -5.75 -28.60 -15.88
C LEU A 111 -4.23 -28.54 -15.69
N MET A 112 -3.65 -27.41 -16.00
CA MET A 112 -2.22 -27.15 -15.83
C MET A 112 -2.00 -26.10 -14.73
N GLU A 113 -1.04 -26.38 -13.88
CA GLU A 113 -0.44 -25.43 -12.96
C GLU A 113 0.68 -24.68 -13.70
N THR A 114 0.53 -23.39 -13.92
CA THR A 114 1.46 -22.59 -14.71
C THR A 114 2.11 -21.52 -13.85
N GLY A 115 3.44 -21.41 -13.94
CA GLY A 115 4.24 -20.39 -13.28
C GLY A 115 4.40 -20.57 -11.78
N ASP A 116 5.64 -20.49 -11.31
CA ASP A 116 5.95 -20.30 -9.90
C ASP A 116 5.84 -18.81 -9.57
N ALA A 117 4.75 -18.42 -8.91
CA ALA A 117 4.68 -17.09 -8.34
C ALA A 117 5.60 -17.03 -7.13
N SER A 118 6.59 -16.17 -7.16
CA SER A 118 7.42 -15.88 -5.99
C SER A 118 7.06 -14.53 -5.40
N ILE A 119 7.00 -14.46 -4.08
CA ILE A 119 6.89 -13.20 -3.37
C ILE A 119 8.14 -12.95 -2.56
N GLN A 120 8.64 -11.72 -2.62
CA GLN A 120 9.69 -11.23 -1.77
C GLN A 120 9.10 -10.23 -0.78
N LEU A 121 9.27 -10.51 0.50
CA LEU A 121 8.87 -9.62 1.58
C LEU A 121 10.03 -8.70 1.90
N ARG A 122 9.83 -7.40 1.72
CA ARG A 122 10.83 -6.40 2.08
C ARG A 122 10.62 -5.90 3.50
N ALA A 123 11.70 -5.40 4.11
CA ALA A 123 11.68 -4.81 5.44
C ALA A 123 10.65 -3.68 5.58
N GLY A 124 10.55 -2.80 4.58
CA GLY A 124 9.56 -1.71 4.54
C GLY A 124 9.92 -0.50 5.38
N ILE A 125 10.72 -0.70 6.42
CA ILE A 125 11.26 0.35 7.29
C ILE A 125 12.75 0.08 7.56
N PRO A 126 13.57 1.11 7.82
CA PRO A 126 14.94 0.92 8.30
C PRO A 126 14.90 0.53 9.78
N GLY A 127 15.79 -0.30 10.25
CA GLY A 127 15.85 -0.59 11.68
C GLY A 127 16.49 -1.91 12.01
N THR A 128 16.20 -2.40 13.21
CA THR A 128 16.74 -3.66 13.74
C THR A 128 15.63 -4.71 13.83
N VAL A 129 15.94 -5.92 13.45
CA VAL A 129 15.05 -7.09 13.63
C VAL A 129 14.99 -7.44 15.12
N VAL A 130 13.82 -7.29 15.72
CA VAL A 130 13.59 -7.52 17.17
C VAL A 130 12.90 -8.84 17.48
N GLU A 131 12.27 -9.44 16.46
CA GLU A 131 11.61 -10.73 16.58
C GLU A 131 11.62 -11.44 15.22
N ILE A 132 11.76 -12.77 15.24
CA ILE A 132 11.61 -13.62 14.05
C ILE A 132 10.26 -14.32 14.15
N ILE A 133 9.45 -14.18 13.10
CA ILE A 133 8.19 -14.92 12.96
C ILE A 133 8.49 -16.15 12.12
N PRO A 134 8.51 -17.35 12.74
CA PRO A 134 8.95 -18.58 12.07
C PRO A 134 8.19 -18.85 10.77
N ASN A 135 8.94 -19.09 9.68
CA ASN A 135 8.42 -19.35 8.33
C ASN A 135 7.56 -18.22 7.72
N ARG A 136 7.53 -17.04 8.32
CA ARG A 136 6.65 -15.95 7.88
C ARG A 136 7.39 -14.63 7.68
N GLY A 137 8.31 -14.25 8.57
CA GLY A 137 8.95 -12.95 8.49
C GLY A 137 9.62 -12.50 9.77
N ALA A 138 9.50 -11.21 10.08
CA ALA A 138 10.11 -10.60 11.25
C ALA A 138 9.39 -9.34 11.71
N VAL A 139 9.61 -8.95 12.96
CA VAL A 139 9.28 -7.63 13.48
C VAL A 139 10.51 -6.75 13.42
N ILE A 140 10.37 -5.57 12.81
CA ILE A 140 11.43 -4.59 12.65
C ILE A 140 11.10 -3.37 13.50
N ARG A 141 12.09 -2.88 14.26
CA ARG A 141 11.98 -1.71 15.13
C ARG A 141 12.90 -0.61 14.65
N THR A 142 12.37 0.61 14.60
CA THR A 142 13.16 1.84 14.41
C THR A 142 12.65 2.93 15.37
N VAL A 143 13.38 4.04 15.43
CA VAL A 143 12.95 5.25 16.18
C VAL A 143 13.05 6.44 15.25
N GLY A 144 12.06 7.31 15.29
CA GLY A 144 12.05 8.48 14.43
C GLY A 144 10.71 9.18 14.37
N ALA A 145 10.60 10.13 13.44
CA ALA A 145 9.31 10.74 13.11
C ALA A 145 8.49 9.79 12.22
N LEU A 146 7.20 9.74 12.50
CA LEU A 146 6.22 8.93 11.78
C LEU A 146 5.11 9.80 11.25
N ILE A 147 4.86 9.76 9.95
CA ILE A 147 3.72 10.42 9.31
C ILE A 147 2.94 9.37 8.52
N GLN A 148 1.73 9.09 8.92
CA GLN A 148 0.86 8.16 8.20
C GLN A 148 0.03 8.89 7.16
N GLY A 149 -0.06 8.27 5.97
CA GLY A 149 -0.86 8.76 4.86
C GLY A 149 -2.19 8.02 4.73
N THR A 150 -2.99 8.51 3.78
CA THR A 150 -4.31 7.95 3.45
C THR A 150 -4.25 6.96 2.29
N TRP A 151 -3.36 7.19 1.32
CA TRP A 151 -3.21 6.37 0.13
C TRP A 151 -1.75 6.22 -0.27
N GLY A 152 -1.42 5.03 -0.79
CA GLY A 152 -0.10 4.72 -1.34
C GLY A 152 -0.20 3.71 -2.48
N ASN A 153 0.79 3.70 -3.36
CA ASN A 153 0.84 2.85 -4.55
C ASN A 153 1.56 1.50 -4.34
N GLY A 154 1.83 1.09 -3.10
CA GLY A 154 2.41 -0.21 -2.77
C GLY A 154 3.93 -0.30 -2.96
N ARG A 155 4.62 0.79 -3.27
CA ARG A 155 6.08 0.82 -3.46
C ARG A 155 6.79 1.26 -2.18
N ILE A 156 8.08 0.92 -2.08
CA ILE A 156 8.95 1.27 -0.95
C ILE A 156 10.27 1.74 -1.50
N ASP A 157 10.75 2.88 -1.02
CA ASP A 157 12.10 3.38 -1.32
C ASP A 157 12.56 4.37 -0.23
N THR A 158 13.81 4.79 -0.32
CA THR A 158 14.45 5.73 0.60
C THR A 158 15.28 6.75 -0.18
N GLY A 159 15.34 7.97 0.34
CA GLY A 159 16.13 9.05 -0.28
C GLY A 159 16.15 10.30 0.58
N VAL A 160 16.83 11.33 0.12
CA VAL A 160 16.88 12.63 0.81
C VAL A 160 15.59 13.40 0.54
N LEU A 161 14.95 13.89 1.60
CA LEU A 161 13.73 14.68 1.51
C LEU A 161 14.02 16.10 0.98
N LEU A 162 13.46 16.43 -0.17
CA LEU A 162 13.49 17.79 -0.74
C LEU A 162 12.10 18.43 -0.65
N ASN A 163 12.05 19.60 -0.04
CA ASN A 163 10.81 20.37 0.03
C ASN A 163 10.62 21.21 -1.24
N PHE A 164 9.52 20.95 -1.97
CA PHE A 164 9.10 21.64 -3.17
C PHE A 164 7.86 22.51 -2.97
N THR A 165 7.48 22.74 -1.71
CA THR A 165 6.30 23.51 -1.37
C THR A 165 6.66 24.76 -0.56
N GLU A 166 5.98 25.84 -0.80
CA GLU A 166 5.98 27.03 0.05
C GLU A 166 4.75 27.04 0.97
N LYS A 167 3.66 26.37 0.51
CA LYS A 167 2.38 26.25 1.20
C LYS A 167 1.84 24.83 1.11
N PRO A 168 0.97 24.42 2.04
CA PRO A 168 0.38 23.09 2.07
C PRO A 168 -0.47 22.71 0.85
N ASP A 169 -0.95 23.71 0.09
CA ASP A 169 -1.82 23.59 -1.08
C ASP A 169 -1.10 23.87 -2.41
N ASP A 170 0.22 24.01 -2.39
CA ASP A 170 1.01 24.19 -3.62
C ASP A 170 0.78 23.03 -4.59
N VAL A 171 0.80 23.36 -5.88
CA VAL A 171 0.62 22.38 -6.95
C VAL A 171 1.99 21.97 -7.50
N LEU A 172 2.23 20.67 -7.56
CA LEU A 172 3.40 20.14 -8.26
C LEU A 172 3.17 20.29 -9.77
N ILE A 173 4.10 20.94 -10.46
CA ILE A 173 4.06 21.16 -11.91
C ILE A 173 5.29 20.61 -12.59
N ALA A 174 5.12 20.09 -13.81
CA ALA A 174 6.17 19.43 -14.59
C ALA A 174 7.43 20.30 -14.79
N SER A 175 7.26 21.62 -15.00
CA SER A 175 8.36 22.54 -15.24
C SER A 175 9.32 22.75 -14.06
N ARG A 176 8.94 22.33 -12.85
CA ARG A 176 9.82 22.35 -11.66
C ARG A 176 10.61 21.06 -11.46
N LEU A 177 10.34 20.04 -12.26
CA LEU A 177 10.98 18.74 -12.18
C LEU A 177 12.16 18.68 -13.15
N ASP A 178 13.35 18.43 -12.63
CA ASP A 178 14.57 18.29 -13.44
C ASP A 178 15.51 17.22 -12.88
N VAL A 179 16.63 17.01 -13.56
CA VAL A 179 17.60 15.96 -13.24
C VAL A 179 18.31 16.14 -11.88
N SER A 180 18.28 17.34 -11.30
CA SER A 180 18.89 17.62 -9.98
C SER A 180 18.16 16.87 -8.84
N LEU A 181 16.93 16.41 -9.11
CA LEU A 181 16.10 15.64 -8.17
C LEU A 181 16.48 14.15 -8.07
N ARG A 182 17.53 13.75 -8.77
CA ARG A 182 18.01 12.38 -8.75
C ARG A 182 18.30 11.90 -7.32
N GLY A 183 17.73 10.75 -6.97
CA GLY A 183 17.93 10.11 -5.66
C GLY A 183 17.13 10.74 -4.53
N SER A 184 16.27 11.71 -4.81
CA SER A 184 15.49 12.44 -3.81
C SER A 184 14.08 11.91 -3.66
N VAL A 185 13.54 12.13 -2.47
CA VAL A 185 12.12 12.07 -2.15
C VAL A 185 11.58 13.51 -2.16
N ILE A 186 10.56 13.76 -2.94
CA ILE A 186 10.02 15.10 -3.14
C ILE A 186 8.79 15.28 -2.26
N LEU A 187 8.87 16.25 -1.33
CA LEU A 187 7.68 16.77 -0.66
C LEU A 187 7.01 17.76 -1.62
N ALA A 188 5.86 17.36 -2.12
CA ALA A 188 5.04 18.16 -3.04
C ALA A 188 3.65 18.38 -2.45
N GLY A 189 2.94 19.36 -2.96
CA GLY A 189 1.57 19.61 -2.53
C GLY A 189 0.55 18.76 -3.29
N LEU A 190 -0.25 19.40 -4.12
CA LEU A 190 -1.30 18.76 -4.92
C LEU A 190 -0.74 18.20 -6.23
N LEU A 191 -1.12 16.99 -6.57
CA LEU A 191 -0.88 16.43 -7.91
C LEU A 191 -2.19 16.42 -8.70
N LYS A 192 -2.25 17.29 -9.76
CA LYS A 192 -3.49 17.56 -10.49
C LYS A 192 -3.51 17.02 -11.92
N ASP A 193 -2.34 16.84 -12.55
CA ASP A 193 -2.24 16.49 -13.96
C ASP A 193 -1.33 15.29 -14.24
N ALA A 194 -1.62 14.60 -15.34
CA ALA A 194 -0.90 13.40 -15.74
C ALA A 194 0.49 13.72 -16.33
N GLU A 195 0.69 14.91 -16.89
CA GLU A 195 1.96 15.31 -17.48
C GLU A 195 3.03 15.43 -16.41
N THR A 196 2.71 16.06 -15.27
CA THR A 196 3.63 16.14 -14.11
C THR A 196 4.03 14.75 -13.63
N LEU A 197 3.08 13.80 -13.58
CA LEU A 197 3.38 12.43 -13.19
C LEU A 197 4.27 11.71 -14.22
N ARG A 198 4.04 11.96 -15.53
CA ARG A 198 4.85 11.40 -16.62
C ARG A 198 6.29 11.92 -16.56
N VAL A 199 6.48 13.23 -16.38
CA VAL A 199 7.81 13.83 -16.24
C VAL A 199 8.53 13.27 -15.01
N ALA A 200 7.85 13.14 -13.88
CA ALA A 200 8.42 12.53 -12.69
C ALA A 200 8.86 11.07 -12.94
N ALA A 201 8.14 10.31 -13.77
CA ALA A 201 8.48 8.93 -14.11
C ALA A 201 9.75 8.79 -14.97
N GLU A 202 10.12 9.83 -15.72
CA GLU A 202 11.35 9.87 -16.53
C GLU A 202 12.59 10.23 -15.69
N LEU A 203 12.38 10.78 -14.49
CA LEU A 203 13.44 11.18 -13.59
C LEU A 203 13.77 10.06 -12.60
N PRO A 204 15.03 9.92 -12.17
CA PRO A 204 15.43 8.92 -11.17
C PRO A 204 15.11 9.39 -9.74
N VAL A 205 13.88 9.85 -9.50
CA VAL A 205 13.38 10.20 -8.16
C VAL A 205 13.14 8.94 -7.33
N ARG A 206 13.20 9.08 -6.01
CA ARG A 206 12.98 7.98 -5.06
C ARG A 206 11.57 7.96 -4.48
N GLY A 207 10.79 9.00 -4.67
CA GLY A 207 9.40 9.02 -4.24
C GLY A 207 8.77 10.40 -4.20
N LEU A 208 7.44 10.40 -4.08
CA LEU A 208 6.62 11.61 -3.92
C LEU A 208 5.80 11.52 -2.64
N ILE A 209 5.86 12.57 -1.83
CA ILE A 209 4.97 12.81 -0.69
C ILE A 209 4.04 13.94 -1.10
N LEU A 210 2.75 13.65 -1.25
CA LEU A 210 1.73 14.56 -1.72
C LEU A 210 0.79 14.95 -0.58
N SER A 211 0.24 16.15 -0.60
CA SER A 211 -0.93 16.48 0.23
C SER A 211 -2.14 15.67 -0.24
N SER A 212 -2.50 15.79 -1.50
CA SER A 212 -3.54 14.97 -2.12
C SER A 212 -3.30 14.75 -3.61
N ILE A 213 -4.00 13.77 -4.19
CA ILE A 213 -3.91 13.40 -5.59
C ILE A 213 -5.28 13.44 -6.24
N SER A 214 -5.37 13.94 -7.48
CA SER A 214 -6.60 13.88 -8.27
C SER A 214 -7.04 12.43 -8.50
N PRO A 215 -8.31 12.06 -8.24
CA PRO A 215 -8.78 10.68 -8.39
C PRO A 215 -8.54 10.08 -9.78
N GLY A 216 -8.62 10.89 -10.84
CA GLY A 216 -8.34 10.44 -12.21
C GLY A 216 -6.90 9.98 -12.47
N LEU A 217 -5.96 10.32 -11.58
CA LEU A 217 -4.54 9.95 -11.70
C LEU A 217 -4.18 8.65 -10.98
N LEU A 218 -5.09 8.07 -10.20
CA LEU A 218 -4.79 6.92 -9.35
C LEU A 218 -4.29 5.71 -10.14
N SER A 219 -4.90 5.42 -11.28
CA SER A 219 -4.47 4.29 -12.14
C SER A 219 -3.04 4.49 -12.66
N ALA A 220 -2.69 5.70 -13.08
CA ALA A 220 -1.34 6.02 -13.54
C ALA A 220 -0.34 6.01 -12.37
N ALA A 221 -0.70 6.58 -11.23
CA ALA A 221 0.13 6.61 -10.02
C ALA A 221 0.41 5.21 -9.47
N GLN A 222 -0.55 4.27 -9.58
CA GLN A 222 -0.37 2.87 -9.19
C GLN A 222 0.71 2.15 -10.00
N GLN A 223 0.92 2.56 -11.25
CA GLN A 223 1.90 1.97 -12.16
C GLN A 223 3.31 2.56 -12.02
N MET A 224 3.48 3.63 -11.26
CA MET A 224 4.79 4.26 -11.06
C MET A 224 5.79 3.29 -10.41
N ARG A 225 7.07 3.43 -10.77
CA ARG A 225 8.15 2.57 -10.25
C ARG A 225 8.64 2.99 -8.87
N PHE A 226 8.39 4.23 -8.47
CA PHE A 226 8.73 4.80 -7.18
C PHE A 226 7.50 4.93 -6.27
N PRO A 227 7.66 4.99 -4.94
CA PRO A 227 6.56 5.18 -4.01
C PRO A 227 5.92 6.55 -4.14
N ILE A 228 4.59 6.56 -4.04
CA ILE A 228 3.77 7.77 -3.94
C ILE A 228 2.86 7.63 -2.74
N VAL A 229 2.92 8.60 -1.83
CA VAL A 229 2.04 8.68 -0.65
C VAL A 229 1.25 9.97 -0.71
N ALA A 230 -0.08 9.89 -0.59
CA ALA A 230 -0.95 11.01 -0.35
C ALA A 230 -1.33 11.04 1.15
N ILE A 231 -0.98 12.13 1.83
CA ILE A 231 -1.16 12.27 3.28
C ILE A 231 -2.65 12.49 3.60
N ASP A 232 -3.29 13.46 2.95
CA ASP A 232 -4.67 13.87 3.24
C ASP A 232 -5.70 13.36 2.20
N GLY A 233 -5.27 12.47 1.30
CA GLY A 233 -6.16 11.69 0.45
C GLY A 233 -6.33 12.24 -0.97
N PHE A 234 -7.57 12.54 -1.37
CA PHE A 234 -7.91 12.76 -2.76
C PHE A 234 -8.50 14.15 -3.01
N GLY A 235 -8.37 14.62 -4.26
CA GLY A 235 -8.94 15.90 -4.68
C GLY A 235 -7.95 17.06 -4.55
N GLN A 236 -8.36 18.13 -3.88
CA GLN A 236 -7.59 19.35 -3.70
C GLN A 236 -7.44 19.71 -2.22
N THR A 237 -7.35 18.70 -1.37
CA THR A 237 -7.17 18.90 0.07
C THR A 237 -5.71 19.30 0.33
N PRO A 238 -5.46 20.44 0.97
CA PRO A 238 -4.11 20.83 1.40
C PRO A 238 -3.59 19.83 2.43
N MET A 239 -2.27 19.77 2.60
CA MET A 239 -1.68 18.96 3.66
C MET A 239 -2.06 19.54 5.02
N ASN A 240 -2.44 18.67 5.96
CA ASN A 240 -2.71 19.10 7.31
C ASN A 240 -1.49 19.77 7.96
N SER A 241 -1.73 20.72 8.84
CA SER A 241 -0.70 21.58 9.44
C SER A 241 0.38 20.79 10.18
N ALA A 242 0.02 19.71 10.87
CA ALA A 242 0.95 18.88 11.63
C ALA A 242 1.94 18.13 10.72
N ALA A 243 1.42 17.45 9.70
CA ALA A 243 2.26 16.73 8.73
C ALA A 243 3.14 17.70 7.93
N TYR A 244 2.58 18.81 7.46
CA TYR A 244 3.33 19.81 6.71
C TYR A 244 4.51 20.38 7.51
N LYS A 245 4.26 20.81 8.75
CA LYS A 245 5.29 21.31 9.66
C LYS A 245 6.37 20.27 9.93
N LEU A 246 5.96 19.02 10.18
CA LEU A 246 6.89 17.94 10.49
C LEU A 246 7.77 17.58 9.28
N LEU A 247 7.21 17.48 8.08
CA LEU A 247 7.94 17.19 6.86
C LEU A 247 8.89 18.33 6.48
N THR A 248 8.43 19.58 6.49
CA THR A 248 9.25 20.74 6.12
C THR A 248 10.40 20.98 7.09
N SER A 249 10.19 20.77 8.39
CA SER A 249 11.25 20.92 9.41
C SER A 249 12.33 19.82 9.33
N ASN A 250 12.02 18.70 8.66
CA ASN A 250 12.95 17.60 8.44
C ASN A 250 13.47 17.52 6.99
N ALA A 251 13.29 18.56 6.19
CA ALA A 251 13.90 18.64 4.86
C ALA A 251 15.42 18.42 4.92
N LYS A 252 15.97 17.82 3.86
CA LYS A 252 17.39 17.43 3.71
C LYS A 252 17.84 16.25 4.59
N ARG A 253 16.91 15.56 5.28
CA ARG A 253 17.18 14.30 5.97
C ARG A 253 16.83 13.11 5.10
N ASP A 254 17.42 11.97 5.40
CA ASP A 254 17.03 10.70 4.83
C ASP A 254 15.62 10.34 5.30
N VAL A 255 14.79 9.93 4.36
CA VAL A 255 13.42 9.53 4.61
C VAL A 255 13.10 8.23 3.89
N THR A 256 12.33 7.38 4.54
CA THR A 256 11.75 6.19 3.95
C THR A 256 10.29 6.46 3.61
N ILE A 257 9.90 6.13 2.39
CA ILE A 257 8.50 6.05 2.01
C ILE A 257 8.11 4.58 1.88
N ASN A 258 7.22 4.13 2.74
CA ASN A 258 6.52 2.87 2.59
C ASN A 258 5.08 3.18 2.15
N ALA A 259 4.85 3.14 0.83
CA ALA A 259 3.55 3.45 0.25
C ALA A 259 2.61 2.23 0.23
N GLU A 260 2.69 1.37 1.24
CA GLU A 260 1.82 0.19 1.40
C GLU A 260 0.35 0.61 1.43
N ALA A 261 -0.50 -0.18 0.77
CA ALA A 261 -1.92 0.13 0.75
C ALA A 261 -2.56 0.00 2.13
N PHE A 262 -3.55 0.85 2.43
CA PHE A 262 -4.31 0.74 3.67
C PHE A 262 -4.95 -0.63 3.79
N ASN A 263 -4.67 -1.30 4.89
CA ASN A 263 -5.26 -2.58 5.25
C ASN A 263 -6.13 -2.43 6.50
N ARG A 264 -7.45 -2.50 6.33
CA ARG A 264 -8.41 -2.34 7.42
C ARG A 264 -8.36 -3.42 8.50
N TYR A 265 -7.73 -4.57 8.21
CA TYR A 265 -7.66 -5.70 9.14
C TYR A 265 -6.43 -5.63 10.04
N THR A 266 -5.30 -5.16 9.50
CA THR A 266 -4.04 -5.04 10.23
C THR A 266 -3.77 -3.61 10.70
N GLY A 267 -4.53 -2.61 10.22
CA GLY A 267 -4.26 -1.20 10.48
C GLY A 267 -3.09 -0.62 9.66
N ALA A 268 -2.42 -1.44 8.84
CA ALA A 268 -1.30 -0.98 8.02
C ALA A 268 -1.73 0.18 7.11
N ARG A 269 -0.90 1.21 7.04
CA ARG A 269 -1.14 2.45 6.27
C ARG A 269 0.12 2.82 5.49
N PRO A 270 -0.01 3.65 4.44
CA PRO A 270 1.15 4.31 3.86
C PRO A 270 1.86 5.16 4.93
N GLU A 271 3.18 5.11 4.96
CA GLU A 271 3.98 5.75 6.00
C GLU A 271 5.19 6.46 5.41
N VAL A 272 5.47 7.62 5.99
CA VAL A 272 6.74 8.34 5.81
C VAL A 272 7.46 8.28 7.13
N ILE A 273 8.66 7.71 7.14
CA ILE A 273 9.47 7.51 8.33
C ILE A 273 10.79 8.26 8.17
N ILE A 274 11.10 9.09 9.16
CA ILE A 274 12.35 9.84 9.22
C ILE A 274 13.14 9.31 10.42
N PRO A 275 14.15 8.46 10.21
CA PRO A 275 14.95 7.92 11.31
C PRO A 275 15.67 9.05 12.07
N LEU A 276 15.57 9.03 13.38
CA LEU A 276 16.18 10.02 14.25
C LEU A 276 17.03 9.32 15.32
N PRO A 277 18.27 9.77 15.56
CA PRO A 277 19.06 9.26 16.66
C PRO A 277 18.47 9.70 17.99
N VAL A 278 18.37 8.77 18.93
CA VAL A 278 17.85 9.04 20.29
C VAL A 278 18.74 8.45 21.35
N SER A 279 18.80 9.11 22.50
CA SER A 279 19.50 8.60 23.68
C SER A 279 18.61 7.68 24.53
N GLN A 280 17.29 7.88 24.48
CA GLN A 280 16.31 7.03 25.15
C GLN A 280 15.21 6.68 24.16
N GLN A 281 14.74 5.44 24.22
CA GLN A 281 13.71 4.94 23.36
C GLN A 281 12.35 5.48 23.82
N PRO A 282 11.62 6.28 22.99
CA PRO A 282 10.28 6.72 23.30
C PRO A 282 9.28 5.54 23.29
N PRO A 283 8.10 5.67 23.91
CA PRO A 283 7.08 4.64 23.83
C PRO A 283 6.58 4.46 22.37
N ALA A 284 6.11 3.26 22.07
CA ALA A 284 5.37 3.01 20.84
C ALA A 284 3.96 3.63 20.96
N PRO A 285 3.40 4.15 19.85
CA PRO A 285 2.06 4.73 19.87
C PRO A 285 0.99 3.64 19.88
N ASN A 286 -0.21 4.00 20.34
CA ASN A 286 -1.38 3.13 20.26
C ASN A 286 -2.14 3.37 18.95
N ASP A 287 -2.46 2.33 18.19
CA ASP A 287 -3.21 2.45 16.94
C ASP A 287 -4.70 2.78 17.14
N VAL A 288 -5.20 2.64 18.38
CA VAL A 288 -6.60 2.88 18.74
C VAL A 288 -6.64 3.54 20.11
N GLU A 289 -7.40 4.64 20.22
CA GLU A 289 -7.59 5.37 21.48
C GLU A 289 -9.05 5.71 21.72
N ALA A 290 -9.39 6.00 22.97
CA ALA A 290 -10.68 6.57 23.31
C ALA A 290 -10.76 8.03 22.85
N LEU A 291 -11.91 8.40 22.27
CA LEU A 291 -12.16 9.82 21.96
C LEU A 291 -12.30 10.63 23.25
N GLU A 292 -11.49 11.68 23.38
CA GLU A 292 -11.47 12.58 24.54
C GLU A 292 -11.49 14.05 24.10
N VAL A 293 -12.06 14.90 24.95
CA VAL A 293 -12.08 16.34 24.71
C VAL A 293 -10.65 16.89 24.70
N GLY A 294 -10.35 17.73 23.73
CA GLY A 294 -9.03 18.31 23.50
C GLY A 294 -8.19 17.60 22.45
N GLN A 295 -8.56 16.39 22.07
CA GLN A 295 -7.84 15.67 21.00
C GLN A 295 -8.02 16.34 19.63
N THR A 296 -6.95 16.31 18.84
CA THR A 296 -7.01 16.65 17.42
C THR A 296 -7.65 15.51 16.65
N VAL A 297 -8.62 15.82 15.81
CA VAL A 297 -9.36 14.83 15.03
C VAL A 297 -9.45 15.24 13.57
N ARG A 298 -9.47 14.23 12.69
CA ARG A 298 -9.73 14.38 11.26
C ARG A 298 -11.13 13.87 10.93
N LEU A 299 -11.85 14.61 10.10
CA LEU A 299 -13.17 14.22 9.62
C LEU A 299 -13.03 13.30 8.39
N ARG A 300 -13.71 12.15 8.41
CA ARG A 300 -13.60 11.12 7.38
C ARG A 300 -14.66 11.20 6.29
N ARG A 301 -15.68 12.06 6.45
CA ARG A 301 -16.84 12.12 5.54
C ARG A 301 -17.19 13.55 5.14
N ALA A 302 -17.78 13.65 3.92
CA ALA A 302 -18.34 14.90 3.42
C ALA A 302 -19.43 15.46 4.40
N PRO A 303 -19.60 16.82 4.44
CA PRO A 303 -18.98 17.82 3.56
C PRO A 303 -17.55 18.20 3.96
N HIS A 304 -17.10 17.87 5.16
CA HIS A 304 -15.81 18.32 5.71
C HIS A 304 -14.73 17.21 5.68
N ALA A 305 -14.81 16.29 4.69
CA ALA A 305 -13.84 15.20 4.58
C ALA A 305 -12.41 15.73 4.46
N GLY A 306 -11.50 15.22 5.31
CA GLY A 306 -10.11 15.65 5.38
C GLY A 306 -9.85 16.84 6.31
N ALA A 307 -10.89 17.57 6.75
CA ALA A 307 -10.71 18.70 7.66
C ALA A 307 -10.18 18.23 9.03
N ILE A 308 -9.29 19.03 9.59
CA ILE A 308 -8.73 18.86 10.94
C ILE A 308 -9.44 19.81 11.90
N GLY A 309 -9.65 19.35 13.11
CA GLY A 309 -10.23 20.15 14.17
C GLY A 309 -9.93 19.58 15.55
N THR A 310 -10.36 20.31 16.58
CA THR A 310 -10.24 19.89 17.98
C THR A 310 -11.60 19.42 18.48
N LEU A 311 -11.66 18.27 19.12
CA LEU A 311 -12.84 17.74 19.78
C LEU A 311 -13.14 18.58 21.03
N THR A 312 -14.24 19.36 21.01
CA THR A 312 -14.57 20.30 22.09
C THR A 312 -15.57 19.74 23.09
N LYS A 313 -16.43 18.81 22.64
CA LYS A 313 -17.43 18.18 23.52
C LYS A 313 -17.89 16.84 22.98
N LEU A 314 -17.94 15.82 23.84
CA LEU A 314 -18.65 14.57 23.59
C LEU A 314 -20.11 14.71 24.01
N ARG A 315 -21.05 14.45 23.08
CA ARG A 315 -22.48 14.54 23.38
C ARG A 315 -22.96 13.28 24.08
N PRO A 316 -23.72 13.39 25.18
CA PRO A 316 -24.30 12.21 25.80
C PRO A 316 -25.40 11.59 24.94
N GLY A 317 -25.40 10.26 24.81
CA GLY A 317 -26.42 9.52 24.07
C GLY A 317 -26.46 9.79 22.57
N LEU A 318 -27.66 9.77 21.99
CA LEU A 318 -27.86 9.98 20.55
C LEU A 318 -28.22 11.44 20.25
N SER A 319 -27.45 12.08 19.39
CA SER A 319 -27.71 13.43 18.89
C SER A 319 -28.40 13.38 17.51
N SER A 320 -29.32 14.32 17.27
CA SER A 320 -29.88 14.51 15.93
C SER A 320 -28.90 15.26 15.04
N LEU A 321 -28.57 14.69 13.91
CA LEU A 321 -27.64 15.24 12.93
C LEU A 321 -28.38 16.07 11.87
N PRO A 322 -27.70 16.97 11.14
CA PRO A 322 -28.30 17.74 10.05
C PRO A 322 -28.93 16.87 8.94
N SER A 323 -28.47 15.63 8.79
CA SER A 323 -29.04 14.64 7.87
C SER A 323 -30.37 14.02 8.33
N GLY A 324 -30.86 14.37 9.52
CA GLY A 324 -32.03 13.76 10.16
C GLY A 324 -31.76 12.42 10.87
N LEU A 325 -30.55 11.85 10.74
CA LEU A 325 -30.17 10.64 11.45
C LEU A 325 -29.83 10.94 12.92
N ARG A 326 -29.96 9.93 13.78
CA ARG A 326 -29.54 10.00 15.18
C ARG A 326 -28.36 9.07 15.42
N ALA A 327 -27.27 9.62 15.97
CA ALA A 327 -26.04 8.85 16.27
C ALA A 327 -25.32 9.45 17.49
N PRO A 328 -24.43 8.69 18.13
CA PRO A 328 -23.44 9.23 19.05
C PRO A 328 -22.59 10.27 18.31
N ALA A 329 -22.43 11.47 18.87
CA ALA A 329 -21.79 12.58 18.18
C ALA A 329 -20.92 13.42 19.12
N ALA A 330 -20.07 14.23 18.52
CA ALA A 330 -19.23 15.22 19.21
C ALA A 330 -19.27 16.57 18.52
N ASP A 331 -19.03 17.64 19.28
CA ASP A 331 -18.76 18.97 18.76
C ASP A 331 -17.26 19.07 18.44
N VAL A 332 -16.95 19.48 17.23
CA VAL A 332 -15.59 19.67 16.73
C VAL A 332 -15.43 21.11 16.26
N LYS A 333 -14.39 21.78 16.75
CA LYS A 333 -13.98 23.09 16.26
C LYS A 333 -12.90 22.90 15.19
N LEU A 334 -13.22 23.22 13.96
CA LEU A 334 -12.30 23.13 12.83
C LEU A 334 -11.18 24.19 12.93
N GLU A 335 -10.06 23.98 12.24
CA GLU A 335 -8.97 24.98 12.11
C GLU A 335 -9.47 26.30 11.50
N SER A 336 -10.53 26.26 10.67
CA SER A 336 -11.22 27.45 10.15
C SER A 336 -11.93 28.29 11.23
N GLY A 337 -12.08 27.76 12.45
CA GLY A 337 -12.84 28.34 13.56
C GLY A 337 -14.31 27.93 13.60
N GLU A 338 -14.83 27.26 12.56
CA GLU A 338 -16.18 26.74 12.51
C GLU A 338 -16.39 25.64 13.54
N GLN A 339 -17.56 25.63 14.20
CA GLN A 339 -17.94 24.57 15.14
C GLN A 339 -19.05 23.72 14.54
N ILE A 340 -18.83 22.44 14.44
CA ILE A 340 -19.73 21.49 13.78
C ILE A 340 -20.03 20.28 14.67
N LEU A 341 -21.21 19.70 14.47
CA LEU A 341 -21.64 18.44 15.10
C LEU A 341 -21.32 17.28 14.17
N VAL A 342 -20.49 16.32 14.63
CA VAL A 342 -19.98 15.21 13.82
C VAL A 342 -20.30 13.88 14.51
N PRO A 343 -20.82 12.86 13.78
CA PRO A 343 -20.93 11.51 14.32
C PRO A 343 -19.55 10.96 14.73
N LEU A 344 -19.46 10.30 15.88
CA LEU A 344 -18.18 9.74 16.37
C LEU A 344 -17.53 8.77 15.39
N VAL A 345 -18.35 8.02 14.65
CA VAL A 345 -17.86 7.05 13.61
C VAL A 345 -17.16 7.74 12.43
N ASN A 346 -17.35 9.04 12.26
CA ASN A 346 -16.72 9.84 11.21
C ASN A 346 -15.47 10.58 11.69
N LEU A 347 -15.02 10.33 12.91
CA LEU A 347 -13.81 10.92 13.49
C LEU A 347 -12.67 9.90 13.51
N GLU A 348 -11.50 10.39 13.24
CA GLU A 348 -10.21 9.73 13.38
C GLU A 348 -9.31 10.63 14.21
N ILE A 349 -8.65 10.07 15.21
CA ILE A 349 -7.70 10.83 16.04
C ILE A 349 -6.44 11.08 15.21
N VAL A 350 -5.88 12.28 15.32
CA VAL A 350 -4.59 12.67 14.72
C VAL A 350 -3.64 12.96 15.86
N GLY A 351 -2.61 12.14 16.01
CA GLY A 351 -1.69 12.27 17.14
C GLY A 351 -0.43 11.44 16.98
#